data_42613f1db56ecf96dc9efd1ef70c1ff9
#
_entry.id   42613f1db56ecf96dc9efd1ef70c1ff9
#
_cell.length_a   1.000
_cell.length_b   1.000
_cell.length_c   1.000
_cell.angle_alpha   90.00
_cell.angle_beta   90.00
_cell.angle_gamma   90.00
#
_symmetry.space_group_name_H-M   'P 1'
#
loop_
_entity.id
_entity.type
_entity.pdbx_description
1 polymer ?
#
loop_
_entity_poly.entity_id
_entity_poly.type
_entity_poly.pdbx_seq_one_letter_code
_entity_poly.pdbx_strand_id
1 'polypeptide(L)'
;MAREIMILRKLDHPNIIKFEGLTTSRLSCSMYLVFKHMEHDILGIMSCSEVVFHESQIKCYMKQLLSGIEHCHSQGVMHRDIKGANLLVNNDGILKVADFGLANFCNLGRKQPLTSRVVTLWYRPPELLLGSTEYGASVDLWSVGCVFGELLTGKPILQGRTEVE
;
A
#
# COMPACT_ATOMS: atom_id res chain seq x y z
N MET A 1 -3.79 -3.78 14.54
CA MET A 1 -2.54 -3.81 15.32
C MET A 1 -1.95 -5.21 15.50
N ALA A 2 -2.53 -6.21 16.23
CA ALA A 2 -1.89 -7.54 16.39
C ALA A 2 -1.57 -8.24 15.05
N ARG A 3 -2.55 -8.28 14.12
CA ARG A 3 -2.37 -8.83 12.76
C ARG A 3 -1.30 -8.08 11.97
N GLU A 4 -1.29 -6.78 12.03
CA GLU A 4 -0.32 -5.91 11.38
C GLU A 4 1.11 -6.21 11.84
N ILE A 5 1.33 -6.34 13.16
CA ILE A 5 2.62 -6.72 13.73
C ILE A 5 3.07 -8.11 13.25
N MET A 6 2.14 -9.08 13.19
CA MET A 6 2.44 -10.42 12.68
C MET A 6 2.86 -10.38 11.21
N ILE A 7 2.19 -9.57 10.39
CA ILE A 7 2.51 -9.39 8.98
C ILE A 7 3.86 -8.71 8.84
N LEU A 8 4.07 -7.57 9.50
CA LEU A 8 5.31 -6.81 9.44
C LEU A 8 6.55 -7.60 9.87
N ARG A 9 6.41 -8.49 10.86
CA ARG A 9 7.49 -9.39 11.28
C ARG A 9 7.83 -10.49 10.27
N LYS A 10 6.89 -10.83 9.41
CA LYS A 10 7.07 -11.84 8.38
C LYS A 10 7.72 -11.28 7.11
N LEU A 11 7.55 -9.98 6.87
CA LEU A 11 7.99 -9.33 5.66
C LEU A 11 9.39 -8.73 5.86
N ASP A 12 10.37 -9.23 5.09
CA ASP A 12 11.73 -8.67 5.04
C ASP A 12 12.13 -8.49 3.58
N HIS A 13 12.05 -7.24 3.08
CA HIS A 13 12.33 -6.91 1.70
C HIS A 13 12.76 -5.44 1.56
N PRO A 14 13.71 -5.10 0.64
CA PRO A 14 14.19 -3.73 0.47
C PRO A 14 13.10 -2.71 0.15
N ASN A 15 12.02 -3.12 -0.53
CA ASN A 15 10.90 -2.26 -0.91
C ASN A 15 9.67 -2.40 0.01
N ILE A 16 9.85 -2.90 1.23
CA ILE A 16 8.85 -2.89 2.30
C ILE A 16 9.40 -2.14 3.48
N ILE A 17 8.55 -1.36 4.15
CA ILE A 17 8.95 -0.62 5.35
C ILE A 17 9.41 -1.58 6.44
N LYS A 18 10.59 -1.32 6.99
CA LYS A 18 11.13 -2.16 8.05
C LYS A 18 10.52 -1.80 9.40
N PHE A 19 9.91 -2.79 10.01
CA PHE A 19 9.42 -2.69 11.39
C PHE A 19 10.60 -2.83 12.34
N GLU A 20 10.89 -1.76 13.10
CA GLU A 20 12.03 -1.72 14.05
C GLU A 20 11.62 -2.18 15.44
N GLY A 21 10.38 -1.94 15.83
CA GLY A 21 9.94 -2.32 17.16
C GLY A 21 8.63 -1.71 17.60
N LEU A 22 8.34 -1.92 18.88
CA LEU A 22 7.11 -1.47 19.51
C LEU A 22 7.46 -0.75 20.81
N THR A 23 6.86 0.40 21.02
CA THR A 23 6.99 1.13 22.29
C THR A 23 5.61 1.48 22.85
N THR A 24 5.55 1.65 24.15
CA THR A 24 4.30 1.98 24.85
C THR A 24 4.49 3.23 25.70
N SER A 25 3.48 4.08 25.72
CA SER A 25 3.40 5.21 26.66
C SER A 25 2.44 4.86 27.79
N ARG A 26 2.94 4.83 29.01
CA ARG A 26 2.11 4.61 30.21
C ARG A 26 1.19 5.79 30.50
N LEU A 27 1.61 7.01 30.15
CA LEU A 27 0.85 8.25 30.40
C LEU A 27 -0.38 8.35 29.48
N SER A 28 -0.24 7.99 28.20
CA SER A 28 -1.33 8.06 27.21
C SER A 28 -2.04 6.72 26.98
N CYS A 29 -1.62 5.64 27.65
CA CYS A 29 -2.09 4.27 27.42
C CYS A 29 -2.03 3.88 25.92
N SER A 30 -1.05 4.41 25.21
CA SER A 30 -0.91 4.26 23.77
C SER A 30 0.26 3.35 23.43
N MET A 31 0.09 2.61 22.31
CA MET A 31 1.11 1.75 21.74
C MET A 31 1.54 2.32 20.38
N TYR A 32 2.83 2.39 20.14
CA TYR A 32 3.42 2.93 18.92
C TYR A 32 4.23 1.86 18.20
N LEU A 33 4.00 1.72 16.90
CA LEU A 33 4.85 0.95 16.01
C LEU A 33 6.00 1.86 15.54
N VAL A 34 7.21 1.38 15.65
CA VAL A 34 8.43 2.13 15.27
C VAL A 34 8.93 1.58 13.95
N PHE A 35 9.13 2.46 12.99
CA PHE A 35 9.63 2.16 11.65
C PHE A 35 10.87 2.98 11.34
N LYS A 36 11.65 2.52 10.34
CA LYS A 36 12.71 3.35 9.77
C LYS A 36 12.10 4.63 9.18
N HIS A 37 12.69 5.77 9.48
CA HIS A 37 12.27 7.07 8.93
C HIS A 37 12.42 7.09 7.40
N MET A 38 11.43 7.68 6.73
CA MET A 38 11.42 7.95 5.29
C MET A 38 11.02 9.40 5.08
N GLU A 39 11.71 10.10 4.20
CA GLU A 39 11.61 11.55 4.09
C GLU A 39 10.36 12.01 3.36
N HIS A 40 9.87 11.22 2.39
CA HIS A 40 8.79 11.60 1.50
C HIS A 40 7.80 10.44 1.29
N ASP A 41 6.65 10.76 0.74
CA ASP A 41 5.73 9.81 0.11
C ASP A 41 5.43 10.27 -1.33
N ILE A 42 5.00 9.33 -2.18
CA ILE A 42 4.74 9.60 -3.60
C ILE A 42 3.67 10.68 -3.77
N LEU A 43 2.59 10.67 -2.97
CA LEU A 43 1.53 11.67 -3.05
C LEU A 43 2.06 13.06 -2.68
N GLY A 44 2.86 13.16 -1.61
CA GLY A 44 3.50 14.40 -1.19
C GLY A 44 4.43 14.97 -2.27
N ILE A 45 5.25 14.12 -2.90
CA ILE A 45 6.12 14.54 -4.02
C ILE A 45 5.29 15.05 -5.20
N MET A 46 4.21 14.34 -5.59
CA MET A 46 3.32 14.74 -6.69
C MET A 46 2.55 16.03 -6.42
N SER A 47 2.31 16.36 -5.15
CA SER A 47 1.62 17.59 -4.76
C SER A 47 2.50 18.84 -4.92
N CYS A 48 3.81 18.68 -5.09
CA CYS A 48 4.72 19.76 -5.39
C CYS A 48 4.61 20.13 -6.88
N SER A 49 4.08 21.30 -7.20
CA SER A 49 3.81 21.76 -8.57
C SER A 49 5.07 21.84 -9.48
N GLU A 50 6.25 21.85 -8.88
CA GLU A 50 7.54 21.91 -9.59
C GLU A 50 8.09 20.53 -9.96
N VAL A 51 7.49 19.45 -9.44
CA VAL A 51 7.98 18.09 -9.65
C VAL A 51 7.16 17.39 -10.72
N VAL A 52 7.81 17.04 -11.82
CA VAL A 52 7.26 16.15 -12.86
C VAL A 52 8.17 14.93 -12.95
N PHE A 53 7.59 13.75 -12.76
CA PHE A 53 8.35 12.52 -12.89
C PHE A 53 8.74 12.23 -14.33
N HIS A 54 10.01 11.99 -14.57
CA HIS A 54 10.48 11.46 -15.85
C HIS A 54 10.11 9.98 -15.99
N GLU A 55 9.96 9.52 -17.23
CA GLU A 55 9.61 8.11 -17.52
C GLU A 55 10.56 7.10 -16.83
N SER A 56 11.86 7.41 -16.78
CA SER A 56 12.86 6.59 -16.11
C SER A 56 12.63 6.47 -14.59
N GLN A 57 12.19 7.55 -13.95
CA GLN A 57 11.85 7.56 -12.52
C GLN A 57 10.58 6.76 -12.27
N ILE A 58 9.55 6.92 -13.11
CA ILE A 58 8.31 6.14 -13.03
C ILE A 58 8.62 4.65 -13.17
N LYS A 59 9.43 4.27 -14.16
CA LYS A 59 9.88 2.87 -14.33
C LYS A 59 10.61 2.34 -13.11
N CYS A 60 11.49 3.15 -12.52
CA CYS A 60 12.23 2.77 -11.31
C CYS A 60 11.30 2.55 -10.14
N TYR A 61 10.36 3.47 -9.85
CA TYR A 61 9.42 3.34 -8.76
C TYR A 61 8.44 2.17 -8.98
N MET A 62 7.94 1.99 -10.20
CA MET A 62 7.05 0.86 -10.51
C MET A 62 7.75 -0.49 -10.34
N LYS A 63 9.01 -0.61 -10.75
CA LYS A 63 9.81 -1.82 -10.51
C LYS A 63 9.94 -2.13 -9.03
N GLN A 64 10.24 -1.13 -8.21
CA GLN A 64 10.39 -1.27 -6.76
C GLN A 64 9.06 -1.62 -6.09
N LEU A 65 7.96 -0.95 -6.48
CA LEU A 65 6.61 -1.24 -5.99
C LEU A 65 6.20 -2.67 -6.30
N LEU A 66 6.33 -3.10 -7.56
CA LEU A 66 5.99 -4.47 -7.98
C LEU A 66 6.83 -5.52 -7.24
N SER A 67 8.13 -5.26 -7.01
CA SER A 67 8.99 -6.16 -6.25
C SER A 67 8.53 -6.29 -4.79
N GLY A 68 8.13 -5.19 -4.14
CA GLY A 68 7.58 -5.22 -2.79
C GLY A 68 6.25 -5.97 -2.71
N ILE A 69 5.34 -5.75 -3.69
CA ILE A 69 4.04 -6.43 -3.75
C ILE A 69 4.20 -7.92 -4.06
N GLU A 70 5.09 -8.29 -4.97
CA GLU A 70 5.43 -9.69 -5.24
C GLU A 70 5.88 -10.40 -3.96
N HIS A 71 6.76 -9.76 -3.18
CA HIS A 71 7.20 -10.34 -1.91
C HIS A 71 6.02 -10.51 -0.94
N CYS A 72 5.14 -9.51 -0.79
CA CYS A 72 3.93 -9.65 0.05
C CYS A 72 3.10 -10.86 -0.39
N HIS A 73 2.79 -10.96 -1.68
CA HIS A 73 1.95 -12.02 -2.23
C HIS A 73 2.60 -13.41 -2.10
N SER A 74 3.92 -13.53 -2.31
CA SER A 74 4.67 -14.77 -2.10
C SER A 74 4.64 -15.24 -0.64
N GLN A 75 4.55 -14.30 0.31
CA GLN A 75 4.37 -14.57 1.72
C GLN A 75 2.90 -14.81 2.11
N GLY A 76 1.98 -14.82 1.14
CA GLY A 76 0.55 -15.00 1.35
C GLY A 76 -0.11 -13.80 2.02
N VAL A 77 0.38 -12.58 1.80
CA VAL A 77 -0.14 -11.34 2.37
C VAL A 77 -0.70 -10.45 1.26
N MET A 78 -1.94 -9.97 1.44
CA MET A 78 -2.55 -8.88 0.67
C MET A 78 -2.42 -7.58 1.44
N HIS A 79 -2.01 -6.51 0.79
CA HIS A 79 -1.86 -5.19 1.40
C HIS A 79 -3.21 -4.48 1.61
N ARG A 80 -4.02 -4.39 0.56
CA ARG A 80 -5.38 -3.86 0.52
C ARG A 80 -5.53 -2.34 0.73
N ASP A 81 -4.42 -1.57 0.67
CA ASP A 81 -4.46 -0.10 0.68
C ASP A 81 -3.26 0.52 -0.07
N ILE A 82 -2.97 0.01 -1.26
CA ILE A 82 -1.93 0.59 -2.13
C ILE A 82 -2.44 1.91 -2.69
N LYS A 83 -1.70 3.00 -2.40
CA LYS A 83 -1.94 4.37 -2.88
C LYS A 83 -0.67 5.21 -2.69
N GLY A 84 -0.57 6.35 -3.37
CA GLY A 84 0.61 7.22 -3.32
C GLY A 84 1.06 7.61 -1.91
N ALA A 85 0.13 7.88 -0.98
CA ALA A 85 0.42 8.22 0.42
C ALA A 85 1.07 7.08 1.22
N ASN A 86 0.87 5.81 0.82
CA ASN A 86 1.42 4.62 1.48
C ASN A 86 2.72 4.13 0.80
N LEU A 87 3.22 4.86 -0.18
CA LEU A 87 4.47 4.58 -0.89
C LEU A 87 5.52 5.60 -0.47
N LEU A 88 6.32 5.23 0.51
CA LEU A 88 7.35 6.09 1.07
C LEU A 88 8.62 6.03 0.23
N VAL A 89 9.30 7.17 0.11
CA VAL A 89 10.54 7.30 -0.67
C VAL A 89 11.59 8.04 0.17
N ASN A 90 12.80 7.53 0.21
CA ASN A 90 13.92 8.22 0.82
C ASN A 90 14.67 9.13 -0.18
N ASN A 91 15.62 9.93 0.32
CA ASN A 91 16.44 10.82 -0.51
C ASN A 91 17.31 10.08 -1.55
N ASP A 92 17.56 8.79 -1.37
CA ASP A 92 18.29 7.95 -2.33
C ASP A 92 17.38 7.38 -3.45
N GLY A 93 16.08 7.71 -3.45
CA GLY A 93 15.11 7.19 -4.42
C GLY A 93 14.67 5.75 -4.16
N ILE A 94 14.87 5.24 -2.94
CA ILE A 94 14.39 3.91 -2.55
C ILE A 94 12.94 4.00 -2.10
N LEU A 95 12.06 3.30 -2.83
CA LEU A 95 10.64 3.18 -2.51
C LEU A 95 10.38 2.04 -1.53
N LYS A 96 9.52 2.27 -0.56
CA LYS A 96 9.03 1.26 0.39
C LYS A 96 7.52 1.32 0.52
N VAL A 97 6.87 0.16 0.39
CA VAL A 97 5.46 -0.01 0.72
C VAL A 97 5.29 0.04 2.24
N ALA A 98 4.35 0.86 2.71
CA ALA A 98 4.09 1.13 4.12
C ALA A 98 2.59 1.06 4.43
N ASP A 99 2.21 1.15 5.71
CA ASP A 99 0.85 1.08 6.24
C ASP A 99 0.15 -0.25 5.96
N PHE A 100 0.52 -1.28 6.72
CA PHE A 100 -0.11 -2.61 6.69
C PHE A 100 -1.35 -2.74 7.60
N GLY A 101 -1.93 -1.63 8.02
CA GLY A 101 -3.10 -1.59 8.92
C GLY A 101 -4.32 -2.32 8.37
N LEU A 102 -4.52 -2.30 7.04
CA LEU A 102 -5.58 -3.03 6.34
C LEU A 102 -5.13 -4.40 5.79
N ALA A 103 -3.86 -4.76 5.93
CA ALA A 103 -3.33 -5.99 5.36
C ALA A 103 -3.97 -7.25 5.96
N ASN A 104 -4.02 -8.31 5.17
CA ASN A 104 -4.55 -9.61 5.61
C ASN A 104 -3.83 -10.76 4.90
N PHE A 105 -3.92 -11.94 5.49
CA PHE A 105 -3.44 -13.14 4.84
C PHE A 105 -4.38 -13.58 3.72
N CYS A 106 -3.81 -14.05 2.61
CA CYS A 106 -4.56 -14.74 1.57
C CYS A 106 -5.11 -16.03 2.16
N ASN A 107 -6.42 -16.21 2.11
CA ASN A 107 -7.09 -17.45 2.59
C ASN A 107 -6.84 -18.60 1.62
N LEU A 108 -5.65 -19.20 1.66
CA LEU A 108 -5.36 -20.43 0.93
C LEU A 108 -6.15 -21.58 1.58
N GLY A 109 -7.35 -21.86 1.05
CA GLY A 109 -8.14 -23.04 1.41
C GLY A 109 -9.24 -22.86 2.45
N ARG A 110 -9.46 -21.69 3.03
CA ARG A 110 -10.60 -21.39 3.90
C ARG A 110 -11.50 -20.33 3.25
N LYS A 111 -12.73 -20.72 2.90
CA LYS A 111 -13.77 -19.78 2.42
C LYS A 111 -14.34 -18.94 3.58
N GLN A 112 -13.52 -18.10 4.19
CA GLN A 112 -14.04 -17.09 5.10
C GLN A 112 -14.27 -15.81 4.31
N PRO A 113 -15.49 -15.23 4.34
CA PRO A 113 -15.77 -13.99 3.66
C PRO A 113 -14.89 -12.86 4.21
N LEU A 114 -14.31 -12.08 3.30
CA LEU A 114 -13.53 -10.92 3.62
C LEU A 114 -14.43 -9.67 3.58
N THR A 115 -14.03 -8.59 4.28
CA THR A 115 -14.75 -7.33 4.13
C THR A 115 -14.47 -6.70 2.77
N SER A 116 -15.52 -6.24 2.08
CA SER A 116 -15.38 -5.45 0.85
C SER A 116 -15.01 -3.99 1.11
N ARG A 117 -15.17 -3.51 2.35
CA ARG A 117 -14.87 -2.13 2.77
C ARG A 117 -13.39 -1.93 3.08
N VAL A 118 -12.54 -2.22 2.12
CA VAL A 118 -11.10 -2.00 2.13
C VAL A 118 -10.70 -1.31 0.84
N VAL A 119 -9.46 -0.89 0.73
CA VAL A 119 -8.90 -0.10 -0.37
C VAL A 119 -9.53 1.30 -0.45
N THR A 120 -8.73 2.32 -0.53
CA THR A 120 -9.16 3.71 -0.73
C THR A 120 -9.93 3.82 -2.05
N LEU A 121 -11.06 4.53 -2.08
CA LEU A 121 -12.08 4.50 -3.15
C LEU A 121 -11.49 4.62 -4.57
N TRP A 122 -10.59 5.57 -4.81
CA TRP A 122 -10.00 5.81 -6.13
C TRP A 122 -9.05 4.71 -6.62
N TYR A 123 -8.65 3.81 -5.74
CA TYR A 123 -7.75 2.67 -6.03
C TYR A 123 -8.45 1.33 -5.86
N ARG A 124 -9.79 1.35 -5.61
CA ARG A 124 -10.57 0.15 -5.31
C ARG A 124 -10.97 -0.58 -6.58
N PRO A 125 -10.72 -1.90 -6.68
CA PRO A 125 -11.07 -2.69 -7.85
C PRO A 125 -12.59 -2.90 -7.97
N PRO A 126 -13.09 -3.17 -9.19
CA PRO A 126 -14.54 -3.27 -9.45
C PRO A 126 -15.24 -4.35 -8.64
N GLU A 127 -14.59 -5.49 -8.37
CA GLU A 127 -15.19 -6.55 -7.55
C GLU A 127 -15.49 -6.08 -6.11
N LEU A 128 -14.65 -5.20 -5.54
CA LEU A 128 -14.91 -4.63 -4.22
C LEU A 128 -15.99 -3.54 -4.26
N LEU A 129 -16.05 -2.75 -5.34
CA LEU A 129 -17.14 -1.78 -5.55
C LEU A 129 -18.50 -2.49 -5.67
N LEU A 130 -18.52 -3.68 -6.28
CA LEU A 130 -19.70 -4.53 -6.39
C LEU A 130 -19.99 -5.36 -5.12
N GLY A 131 -19.22 -5.15 -4.04
CA GLY A 131 -19.47 -5.77 -2.74
C GLY A 131 -18.98 -7.20 -2.59
N SER A 132 -18.09 -7.68 -3.48
CA SER A 132 -17.53 -9.03 -3.35
C SER A 132 -16.82 -9.22 -2.00
N THR A 133 -17.08 -10.34 -1.36
CA THR A 133 -16.40 -10.79 -0.14
C THR A 133 -15.41 -11.94 -0.43
N GLU A 134 -15.39 -12.42 -1.67
CA GLU A 134 -14.47 -13.44 -2.17
C GLU A 134 -13.51 -12.79 -3.17
N TYR A 135 -12.32 -12.39 -2.71
CA TYR A 135 -11.28 -11.78 -3.52
C TYR A 135 -9.90 -12.22 -3.04
N GLY A 136 -8.90 -11.97 -3.83
CA GLY A 136 -7.51 -12.37 -3.58
C GLY A 136 -6.52 -11.22 -3.73
N ALA A 137 -5.26 -11.57 -3.90
CA ALA A 137 -4.13 -10.65 -4.04
C ALA A 137 -4.22 -9.73 -5.27
N SER A 138 -5.05 -10.07 -6.27
CA SER A 138 -5.31 -9.26 -7.46
C SER A 138 -5.82 -7.84 -7.15
N VAL A 139 -6.47 -7.64 -6.00
CA VAL A 139 -6.94 -6.32 -5.57
C VAL A 139 -5.79 -5.31 -5.43
N ASP A 140 -4.62 -5.76 -4.98
CA ASP A 140 -3.43 -4.92 -4.88
C ASP A 140 -2.89 -4.54 -6.27
N LEU A 141 -2.94 -5.45 -7.24
CA LEU A 141 -2.46 -5.19 -8.61
C LEU A 141 -3.33 -4.17 -9.35
N TRP A 142 -4.64 -4.16 -9.09
CA TRP A 142 -5.51 -3.09 -9.58
C TRP A 142 -5.06 -1.74 -9.03
N SER A 143 -4.84 -1.65 -7.72
CA SER A 143 -4.38 -0.43 -7.05
C SER A 143 -3.01 0.03 -7.56
N VAL A 144 -2.09 -0.91 -7.82
CA VAL A 144 -0.79 -0.63 -8.48
C VAL A 144 -0.99 -0.03 -9.87
N GLY A 145 -1.95 -0.54 -10.66
CA GLY A 145 -2.33 0.03 -11.95
C GLY A 145 -2.85 1.48 -11.83
N CYS A 146 -3.67 1.76 -10.82
CA CYS A 146 -4.14 3.12 -10.53
C CYS A 146 -2.98 4.07 -10.17
N VAL A 147 -2.05 3.64 -9.33
CA VAL A 147 -0.83 4.41 -8.98
C VAL A 147 0.02 4.66 -10.24
N PHE A 148 0.17 3.67 -11.10
CA PHE A 148 0.91 3.84 -12.35
C PHE A 148 0.28 4.91 -13.25
N GLY A 149 -1.05 4.85 -13.44
CA GLY A 149 -1.77 5.88 -14.18
C GLY A 149 -1.64 7.27 -13.56
N GLU A 150 -1.70 7.35 -12.23
CA GLU A 150 -1.51 8.58 -11.47
C GLU A 150 -0.11 9.18 -11.66
N LEU A 151 0.95 8.36 -11.61
CA LEU A 151 2.33 8.80 -11.87
C LEU A 151 2.52 9.34 -13.31
N LEU A 152 1.83 8.76 -14.30
CA LEU A 152 1.91 9.19 -15.69
C LEU A 152 1.13 10.48 -15.97
N THR A 153 -0.01 10.69 -15.29
CA THR A 153 -0.94 11.79 -15.58
C THR A 153 -0.84 12.94 -14.58
N GLY A 154 -0.12 12.74 -13.48
CA GLY A 154 0.01 13.73 -12.38
C GLY A 154 -1.25 13.83 -11.51
N LYS A 155 -2.26 12.99 -11.70
CA LYS A 155 -3.51 13.00 -10.91
C LYS A 155 -4.14 11.62 -10.87
N PRO A 156 -4.95 11.30 -9.83
CA PRO A 156 -5.68 10.04 -9.76
C PRO A 156 -6.60 9.86 -10.99
N ILE A 157 -6.61 8.67 -11.56
CA ILE A 157 -7.33 8.38 -12.81
C ILE A 157 -8.81 8.04 -12.62
N LEU A 158 -9.20 7.58 -11.43
CA LEU A 158 -10.57 7.15 -11.09
C LEU A 158 -11.06 7.96 -9.87
N GLN A 159 -11.48 9.21 -10.09
CA GLN A 159 -11.92 10.13 -9.03
C GLN A 159 -13.43 10.13 -8.86
N GLY A 160 -14.03 9.03 -8.38
CA GLY A 160 -15.43 9.01 -7.97
C GLY A 160 -15.62 9.62 -6.58
N ARG A 161 -16.77 10.24 -6.32
CA ARG A 161 -17.20 10.70 -4.99
C ARG A 161 -17.88 9.59 -4.21
N THR A 162 -18.45 8.63 -4.92
CA THR A 162 -19.17 7.48 -4.38
C THR A 162 -18.75 6.20 -5.10
N GLU A 163 -19.19 5.05 -4.60
CA GLU A 163 -18.89 3.73 -5.19
C GLU A 163 -19.60 3.49 -6.54
N VAL A 164 -20.54 4.35 -6.92
CA VAL A 164 -21.36 4.22 -8.17
C VAL A 164 -21.04 5.27 -9.23
N GLU A 165 -20.11 6.18 -8.96
CA GLU A 165 -19.56 7.15 -9.92
C GLU A 165 -18.27 6.63 -10.55
#